data_93a8c8b4f19078b5b038e9188719e96d
#
_entry.id   93a8c8b4f19078b5b038e9188719e96d
#
_cell.length_a   1.000
_cell.length_b   1.000
_cell.length_c   1.000
_cell.angle_alpha   90.00
_cell.angle_beta   90.00
_cell.angle_gamma   90.00
#
_symmetry.space_group_name_H-M   'P 1'
#
loop_
_entity.id
_entity.type
_entity.pdbx_description
1 polymer ?
#
loop_
_entity_poly.entity_id
_entity_poly.type
_entity_poly.pdbx_seq_one_letter_code
_entity_poly.pdbx_strand_id
1 'polypeptide(L)'
;MFEFRNTRSTQSERQALRHKENPYISQPLRSCLEAQSAENQRNKMIRNISICLAFACLTVVTAFGQQDPQMTQWFNDLAAFNIGAAGNDDLTHVNIWYRDQWSGVNGAPVTTMLNAHTKVDFVPGAFGLQLYQDEIGQESNTMVKLGYAYHLPTLTNGAHIGIGLNVSLFSKSFDANWIAVDDWQSDPAIPQTNGSGTSTDIDFGVFMRKSNEYYAGLSMTHVAEVQMTSLNIIPTRHYYFMGGYNYPLNGEELILRSNVLAKTDLNATALDVNVNVLWNNFLWGGLTWRQGDAVAPSAGIQYRLSKKEGITSSEQVFKVGASFDVTTSELNSYTPGTAEVFVSWAFKFLTTPVENKYANPRFL
;
A
#
# COMPACT_ATOMS: atom_id res chain seq x y z
N MET A 1 27.37 -36.74 2.79
CA MET A 1 28.44 -36.36 1.86
C MET A 1 27.99 -35.07 1.20
N PHE A 2 28.22 -33.92 1.84
CA PHE A 2 27.87 -32.60 1.37
C PHE A 2 29.18 -31.83 1.09
N GLU A 3 29.44 -31.56 -0.18
CA GLU A 3 30.58 -30.77 -0.62
C GLU A 3 30.30 -29.27 -0.34
N PHE A 4 31.15 -28.70 0.51
CA PHE A 4 31.30 -27.26 0.66
C PHE A 4 31.91 -26.66 -0.62
N ARG A 5 31.11 -25.97 -1.44
CA ARG A 5 31.66 -25.10 -2.49
C ARG A 5 32.26 -23.86 -1.88
N ASN A 6 33.57 -23.86 -1.80
CA ASN A 6 34.40 -22.71 -1.46
C ASN A 6 34.30 -21.69 -2.61
N THR A 7 33.56 -20.59 -2.42
CA THR A 7 33.53 -19.45 -3.35
C THR A 7 34.88 -18.76 -3.29
N ARG A 8 35.75 -19.05 -4.23
CA ARG A 8 37.00 -18.31 -4.45
C ARG A 8 36.63 -16.87 -4.82
N SER A 9 36.89 -15.92 -3.92
CA SER A 9 36.92 -14.50 -4.27
C SER A 9 37.96 -14.31 -5.38
N THR A 10 37.55 -13.62 -6.45
CA THR A 10 38.40 -13.40 -7.61
C THR A 10 39.67 -12.63 -7.20
N GLN A 11 40.76 -12.89 -7.93
CA GLN A 11 42.06 -12.26 -7.65
C GLN A 11 42.01 -10.72 -7.71
N SER A 12 41.06 -10.18 -8.48
CA SER A 12 40.78 -8.73 -8.57
C SER A 12 40.19 -8.15 -7.28
N GLU A 13 39.30 -8.89 -6.58
CA GLU A 13 38.71 -8.43 -5.30
C GLU A 13 39.76 -8.40 -4.19
N ARG A 14 40.68 -9.35 -4.18
CA ARG A 14 41.79 -9.37 -3.22
C ARG A 14 42.83 -8.27 -3.48
N GLN A 15 43.04 -7.88 -4.74
CA GLN A 15 43.87 -6.73 -5.08
C GLN A 15 43.20 -5.41 -4.68
N ALA A 16 41.89 -5.25 -4.91
CA ALA A 16 41.12 -4.05 -4.50
C ALA A 16 41.14 -3.84 -2.97
N LEU A 17 41.04 -4.92 -2.18
CA LEU A 17 41.11 -4.86 -0.72
C LEU A 17 42.51 -4.49 -0.23
N ARG A 18 43.58 -4.99 -0.86
CA ARG A 18 44.98 -4.63 -0.49
C ARG A 18 45.33 -3.18 -0.82
N HIS A 19 44.70 -2.60 -1.85
CA HIS A 19 44.90 -1.19 -2.19
C HIS A 19 44.16 -0.20 -1.27
N LYS A 20 43.12 -0.63 -0.55
CA LYS A 20 42.40 0.23 0.42
C LYS A 20 43.24 0.54 1.69
N GLU A 21 44.20 -0.28 2.01
CA GLU A 21 45.01 -0.12 3.22
C GLU A 21 46.39 0.52 2.97
N ASN A 22 46.73 0.87 1.72
CA ASN A 22 48.03 1.44 1.41
C ASN A 22 48.01 2.98 1.46
N PRO A 23 48.65 3.63 2.41
CA PRO A 23 48.63 5.09 2.58
C PRO A 23 49.35 5.86 1.47
N TYR A 24 50.04 5.18 0.56
CA TYR A 24 50.80 5.81 -0.55
C TYR A 24 50.04 5.88 -1.88
N ILE A 25 48.74 5.52 -1.91
CA ILE A 25 47.92 5.68 -3.12
C ILE A 25 47.59 7.16 -3.30
N SER A 26 48.03 7.75 -4.40
CA SER A 26 47.77 9.15 -4.74
C SER A 26 46.27 9.42 -4.86
N GLN A 27 45.84 10.61 -4.42
CA GLN A 27 44.42 11.03 -4.44
C GLN A 27 43.67 10.79 -5.78
N PRO A 28 44.26 11.00 -6.97
CA PRO A 28 43.59 10.75 -8.24
C PRO A 28 43.32 9.27 -8.53
N LEU A 29 44.12 8.33 -7.96
CA LEU A 29 43.82 6.90 -8.08
C LEU A 29 42.67 6.43 -7.18
N ARG A 30 42.54 7.05 -6.00
CA ARG A 30 41.40 6.76 -5.11
C ARG A 30 40.06 7.24 -5.73
N SER A 31 40.03 8.46 -6.26
CA SER A 31 38.82 8.98 -6.91
C SER A 31 38.42 8.17 -8.15
N CYS A 32 39.37 7.64 -8.90
CA CYS A 32 39.11 6.77 -10.06
C CYS A 32 38.53 5.41 -9.62
N LEU A 33 39.05 4.81 -8.55
CA LEU A 33 38.56 3.54 -8.02
C LEU A 33 37.16 3.68 -7.38
N GLU A 34 36.89 4.79 -6.71
CA GLU A 34 35.57 5.10 -6.15
C GLU A 34 34.54 5.37 -7.27
N ALA A 35 34.90 6.10 -8.32
CA ALA A 35 34.06 6.33 -9.48
C ALA A 35 33.74 5.02 -10.21
N GLN A 36 34.72 4.15 -10.39
CA GLN A 36 34.52 2.83 -11.02
C GLN A 36 33.68 1.87 -10.16
N SER A 37 33.81 1.96 -8.83
CA SER A 37 32.94 1.23 -7.89
C SER A 37 31.49 1.71 -7.94
N ALA A 38 31.27 3.03 -7.98
CA ALA A 38 29.95 3.64 -8.11
C ALA A 38 29.28 3.30 -9.44
N GLU A 39 30.04 3.31 -10.54
CA GLU A 39 29.56 2.94 -11.87
C GLU A 39 29.17 1.44 -11.93
N ASN A 40 29.93 0.57 -11.32
CA ASN A 40 29.62 -0.86 -11.23
C ASN A 40 28.37 -1.14 -10.38
N GLN A 41 28.16 -0.38 -9.30
CA GLN A 41 26.93 -0.46 -8.50
C GLN A 41 25.72 0.06 -9.30
N ARG A 42 25.87 1.16 -10.02
CA ARG A 42 24.83 1.72 -10.91
C ARG A 42 24.42 0.73 -12.00
N ASN A 43 25.41 0.09 -12.65
CA ASN A 43 25.15 -0.89 -13.71
C ASN A 43 24.50 -2.17 -13.18
N LYS A 44 24.84 -2.64 -11.98
CA LYS A 44 24.14 -3.74 -11.31
C LYS A 44 22.69 -3.38 -10.99
N MET A 45 22.45 -2.16 -10.52
CA MET A 45 21.10 -1.68 -10.21
C MET A 45 20.22 -1.57 -11.46
N ILE A 46 20.74 -0.97 -12.55
CA ILE A 46 20.04 -0.86 -13.85
C ILE A 46 19.70 -2.26 -14.37
N ARG A 47 20.62 -3.20 -14.32
CA ARG A 47 20.41 -4.59 -14.74
C ARG A 47 19.30 -5.27 -13.92
N ASN A 48 19.29 -5.08 -12.61
CA ASN A 48 18.28 -5.68 -11.73
C ASN A 48 16.89 -5.06 -11.97
N ILE A 49 16.81 -3.74 -12.18
CA ILE A 49 15.56 -3.06 -12.57
C ILE A 49 15.06 -3.57 -13.92
N SER A 50 15.95 -3.73 -14.91
CA SER A 50 15.59 -4.27 -16.23
C SER A 50 15.08 -5.71 -16.16
N ILE A 51 15.65 -6.55 -15.28
CA ILE A 51 15.19 -7.92 -15.06
C ILE A 51 13.80 -7.92 -14.38
N CYS A 52 13.57 -7.06 -13.41
CA CYS A 52 12.25 -6.92 -12.77
C CYS A 52 11.18 -6.40 -13.73
N LEU A 53 11.52 -5.42 -14.59
CA LEU A 53 10.63 -4.94 -15.66
C LEU A 53 10.32 -6.02 -16.69
N ALA A 54 11.31 -6.81 -17.08
CA ALA A 54 11.12 -7.92 -18.03
C ALA A 54 10.24 -9.04 -17.46
N PHE A 55 10.34 -9.31 -16.15
CA PHE A 55 9.48 -10.28 -15.47
C PHE A 55 8.03 -9.78 -15.32
N ALA A 56 7.83 -8.48 -15.12
CA ALA A 56 6.49 -7.86 -15.02
C ALA A 56 5.72 -7.88 -16.36
N CYS A 57 6.42 -7.97 -17.50
CA CYS A 57 5.82 -8.00 -18.83
C CYS A 57 5.34 -9.40 -19.28
N LEU A 58 5.60 -10.47 -18.52
CA LEU A 58 5.42 -11.85 -18.98
C LEU A 58 4.09 -12.52 -18.63
N THR A 59 3.17 -11.84 -17.91
CA THR A 59 1.89 -12.45 -17.53
C THR A 59 0.70 -11.65 -18.04
N VAL A 60 0.24 -11.98 -19.26
CA VAL A 60 -1.10 -11.56 -19.73
C VAL A 60 -2.07 -12.68 -19.34
N VAL A 61 -2.84 -12.49 -18.29
CA VAL A 61 -3.95 -13.37 -17.93
C VAL A 61 -5.23 -12.56 -18.01
N THR A 62 -6.19 -13.03 -18.80
CA THR A 62 -7.55 -12.45 -18.84
C THR A 62 -8.27 -12.78 -17.55
N ALA A 63 -8.66 -11.75 -16.81
CA ALA A 63 -9.27 -11.88 -15.51
C ALA A 63 -10.79 -11.73 -15.58
N PHE A 64 -11.51 -12.74 -15.10
CA PHE A 64 -12.92 -12.66 -14.74
C PHE A 64 -13.03 -13.03 -13.25
N GLY A 65 -13.39 -12.08 -12.39
CA GLY A 65 -13.58 -12.33 -10.96
C GLY A 65 -14.13 -11.10 -10.24
N GLN A 66 -14.94 -11.30 -9.21
CA GLN A 66 -15.30 -10.24 -8.27
C GLN A 66 -14.04 -9.81 -7.53
N GLN A 67 -13.62 -8.58 -7.72
CA GLN A 67 -12.44 -8.02 -7.05
C GLN A 67 -12.86 -7.06 -5.95
N ASP A 68 -12.10 -7.09 -4.83
CA ASP A 68 -12.16 -6.01 -3.85
C ASP A 68 -11.91 -4.66 -4.54
N PRO A 69 -12.46 -3.56 -4.00
CA PRO A 69 -12.31 -2.24 -4.59
C PRO A 69 -10.87 -1.88 -4.91
N GLN A 70 -10.73 -1.15 -5.98
CA GLN A 70 -9.46 -0.78 -6.55
C GLN A 70 -9.23 0.71 -6.35
N MET A 71 -8.15 1.07 -5.67
CA MET A 71 -7.74 2.46 -5.46
C MET A 71 -6.45 2.74 -6.22
N THR A 72 -6.40 3.87 -6.92
CA THR A 72 -5.22 4.27 -7.70
C THR A 72 -4.12 4.82 -6.80
N GLN A 73 -4.50 5.53 -5.73
CA GLN A 73 -3.59 6.15 -4.78
C GLN A 73 -3.33 5.30 -3.53
N TRP A 74 -3.43 3.95 -3.65
CA TRP A 74 -3.23 2.98 -2.56
C TRP A 74 -1.90 3.15 -1.82
N PHE A 75 -0.85 3.63 -2.50
CA PHE A 75 0.48 3.83 -1.93
C PHE A 75 0.56 4.95 -0.89
N ASN A 76 -0.47 5.77 -0.75
CA ASN A 76 -0.53 6.83 0.26
C ASN A 76 -0.92 6.30 1.65
N ASP A 77 -1.62 5.14 1.73
CA ASP A 77 -1.93 4.45 2.98
C ASP A 77 -1.95 2.93 2.78
N LEU A 78 -0.87 2.29 3.15
CA LEU A 78 -0.70 0.85 3.00
C LEU A 78 -1.50 0.05 4.02
N ALA A 79 -1.89 0.68 5.15
CA ALA A 79 -2.65 0.02 6.21
C ALA A 79 -4.10 -0.31 5.77
N ALA A 80 -4.64 0.42 4.80
CA ALA A 80 -5.95 0.12 4.21
C ALA A 80 -5.99 -1.24 3.49
N PHE A 81 -4.83 -1.71 2.98
CA PHE A 81 -4.70 -2.97 2.24
C PHE A 81 -3.96 -4.06 3.02
N ASN A 82 -3.26 -3.67 4.10
CA ASN A 82 -2.51 -4.59 4.94
C ASN A 82 -2.45 -4.06 6.37
N ILE A 83 -3.26 -4.61 7.24
CA ILE A 83 -3.34 -4.17 8.65
C ILE A 83 -1.99 -4.25 9.37
N GLY A 84 -1.07 -5.13 8.97
CA GLY A 84 0.29 -5.18 9.51
C GLY A 84 1.08 -3.88 9.30
N ALA A 85 0.64 -3.01 8.39
CA ALA A 85 1.23 -1.69 8.17
C ALA A 85 0.70 -0.61 9.13
N ALA A 86 -0.37 -0.88 9.89
CA ALA A 86 -0.94 0.09 10.82
C ALA A 86 0.07 0.50 11.90
N GLY A 87 0.18 1.81 12.19
CA GLY A 87 1.04 2.34 13.25
C GLY A 87 2.55 2.14 13.02
N ASN A 88 2.99 1.91 11.81
CA ASN A 88 4.43 1.78 11.47
C ASN A 88 5.23 3.08 11.61
N ASP A 89 4.57 4.20 11.74
CA ASP A 89 5.10 5.44 12.25
C ASP A 89 4.37 5.79 13.57
N ASP A 90 4.89 6.71 14.33
CA ASP A 90 4.31 7.07 15.63
C ASP A 90 3.14 8.07 15.50
N LEU A 91 2.48 8.14 14.34
CA LEU A 91 1.37 9.04 14.07
C LEU A 91 0.03 8.29 14.09
N THR A 92 -1.01 9.03 14.46
CA THR A 92 -2.40 8.63 14.20
C THR A 92 -2.77 9.11 12.81
N HIS A 93 -3.25 8.22 11.97
CA HIS A 93 -3.68 8.51 10.62
C HIS A 93 -5.19 8.45 10.48
N VAL A 94 -5.74 9.39 9.73
CA VAL A 94 -7.13 9.38 9.24
C VAL A 94 -7.08 9.69 7.76
N ASN A 95 -7.49 8.74 6.95
CA ASN A 95 -7.39 8.77 5.50
C ASN A 95 -8.76 8.57 4.89
N ILE A 96 -9.08 9.32 3.85
CA ILE A 96 -10.36 9.26 3.13
C ILE A 96 -10.06 9.20 1.65
N TRP A 97 -10.73 8.27 0.95
CA TRP A 97 -10.78 8.19 -0.51
C TRP A 97 -12.21 8.36 -0.99
N TYR A 98 -12.32 9.02 -2.12
CA TYR A 98 -13.53 9.03 -2.95
C TYR A 98 -13.11 8.70 -4.37
N ARG A 99 -13.76 7.69 -4.96
CA ARG A 99 -13.48 7.21 -6.32
C ARG A 99 -14.79 7.12 -7.09
N ASP A 100 -14.82 7.81 -8.22
CA ASP A 100 -15.89 7.74 -9.22
C ASP A 100 -15.34 7.00 -10.44
N GLN A 101 -15.63 5.70 -10.50
CA GLN A 101 -15.08 4.82 -11.52
C GLN A 101 -15.94 4.88 -12.77
N TRP A 102 -15.30 4.93 -13.95
CA TRP A 102 -15.94 5.03 -15.25
C TRP A 102 -16.96 6.18 -15.31
N SER A 103 -16.51 7.37 -14.93
CA SER A 103 -17.34 8.58 -14.87
C SER A 103 -18.19 8.76 -16.14
N GLY A 104 -19.45 9.10 -15.96
CA GLY A 104 -20.42 9.28 -17.05
C GLY A 104 -21.15 8.01 -17.49
N VAL A 105 -20.78 6.83 -17.00
CA VAL A 105 -21.52 5.58 -17.20
C VAL A 105 -22.59 5.47 -16.12
N ASN A 106 -23.86 5.27 -16.52
CA ASN A 106 -24.95 5.16 -15.56
C ASN A 106 -24.82 3.86 -14.73
N GLY A 107 -24.84 3.98 -13.39
CA GLY A 107 -24.66 2.85 -12.49
C GLY A 107 -23.18 2.39 -12.35
N ALA A 108 -22.24 3.20 -12.80
CA ALA A 108 -20.82 2.92 -12.59
C ALA A 108 -20.44 2.94 -11.09
N PRO A 109 -19.36 2.24 -10.69
CA PRO A 109 -18.99 2.14 -9.28
C PRO A 109 -18.60 3.48 -8.68
N VAL A 110 -19.13 3.76 -7.48
CA VAL A 110 -18.73 4.88 -6.64
C VAL A 110 -18.29 4.34 -5.30
N THR A 111 -17.02 4.54 -4.98
CA THR A 111 -16.40 4.01 -3.77
C THR A 111 -16.01 5.12 -2.81
N THR A 112 -16.38 5.01 -1.56
CA THR A 112 -15.90 5.85 -0.46
C THR A 112 -15.24 4.97 0.59
N MET A 113 -14.04 5.33 1.03
CA MET A 113 -13.33 4.60 2.06
C MET A 113 -12.73 5.56 3.08
N LEU A 114 -12.93 5.27 4.35
CA LEU A 114 -12.23 5.88 5.48
C LEU A 114 -11.37 4.82 6.12
N ASN A 115 -10.09 5.10 6.31
CA ASN A 115 -9.17 4.26 7.07
C ASN A 115 -8.48 5.08 8.15
N ALA A 116 -8.56 4.63 9.37
CA ALA A 116 -7.89 5.26 10.50
C ALA A 116 -7.06 4.23 11.26
N HIS A 117 -5.84 4.59 11.65
CA HIS A 117 -5.02 3.73 12.48
C HIS A 117 -4.14 4.56 13.42
N THR A 118 -3.85 3.99 14.58
CA THR A 118 -3.05 4.65 15.61
C THR A 118 -2.21 3.66 16.37
N LYS A 119 -0.95 4.01 16.60
CA LYS A 119 -0.12 3.32 17.58
C LYS A 119 -0.56 3.68 18.99
N VAL A 120 -0.47 2.72 19.88
CA VAL A 120 -0.83 2.90 21.30
C VAL A 120 0.34 2.48 22.19
N ASP A 121 0.51 3.18 23.31
CA ASP A 121 1.68 2.97 24.18
C ASP A 121 1.49 1.83 25.19
N PHE A 122 0.24 1.43 25.47
CA PHE A 122 -0.05 0.41 26.49
C PHE A 122 0.06 -1.04 25.98
N VAL A 123 0.13 -1.24 24.63
CA VAL A 123 0.40 -2.53 24.00
C VAL A 123 1.38 -2.35 22.83
N PRO A 124 2.22 -3.35 22.53
CA PRO A 124 3.20 -3.25 21.44
C PRO A 124 2.52 -3.37 20.08
N GLY A 125 1.93 -2.28 19.58
CA GLY A 125 1.26 -2.32 18.28
C GLY A 125 0.33 -1.14 18.02
N ALA A 126 -0.60 -1.33 17.09
CA ALA A 126 -1.53 -0.32 16.61
C ALA A 126 -2.93 -0.89 16.40
N PHE A 127 -3.93 -0.06 16.61
CA PHE A 127 -5.31 -0.36 16.22
C PHE A 127 -5.64 0.29 14.89
N GLY A 128 -6.52 -0.36 14.13
CA GLY A 128 -7.06 0.12 12.86
C GLY A 128 -8.58 0.06 12.82
N LEU A 129 -9.18 1.02 12.14
CA LEU A 129 -10.59 1.07 11.79
C LEU A 129 -10.70 1.41 10.32
N GLN A 130 -11.45 0.61 9.55
CA GLN A 130 -11.78 0.91 8.16
C GLN A 130 -13.29 0.87 7.98
N LEU A 131 -13.82 1.90 7.32
CA LEU A 131 -15.18 1.98 6.85
C LEU A 131 -15.12 2.09 5.32
N TYR A 132 -15.89 1.28 4.65
CA TYR A 132 -15.89 1.19 3.22
C TYR A 132 -17.33 1.11 2.73
N GLN A 133 -17.67 1.89 1.72
CA GLN A 133 -18.94 1.86 1.01
C GLN A 133 -18.67 1.88 -0.50
N ASP A 134 -19.33 1.00 -1.21
CA ASP A 134 -19.23 0.85 -2.65
C ASP A 134 -20.61 0.64 -3.25
N GLU A 135 -20.96 1.45 -4.23
CA GLU A 135 -22.23 1.40 -4.94
C GLU A 135 -21.97 1.05 -6.39
N ILE A 136 -22.63 0.03 -6.90
CA ILE A 136 -22.49 -0.46 -8.28
C ILE A 136 -23.88 -0.83 -8.83
N GLY A 137 -24.37 -0.06 -9.78
CA GLY A 137 -25.72 -0.28 -10.32
C GLY A 137 -26.78 -0.21 -9.23
N GLN A 138 -27.42 -1.34 -8.95
CA GLN A 138 -28.42 -1.50 -7.91
C GLN A 138 -27.86 -2.13 -6.61
N GLU A 139 -26.56 -2.42 -6.58
CA GLU A 139 -25.90 -2.96 -5.40
C GLU A 139 -25.30 -1.87 -4.53
N SER A 140 -25.39 -2.05 -3.21
CA SER A 140 -24.67 -1.28 -2.21
C SER A 140 -23.95 -2.22 -1.26
N ASN A 141 -22.64 -2.04 -1.17
CA ASN A 141 -21.76 -2.83 -0.34
C ASN A 141 -21.21 -1.93 0.79
N THR A 142 -21.33 -2.36 2.02
CA THR A 142 -20.79 -1.65 3.19
C THR A 142 -19.93 -2.60 3.99
N MET A 143 -18.72 -2.17 4.36
CA MET A 143 -17.81 -2.96 5.17
C MET A 143 -17.22 -2.14 6.30
N VAL A 144 -17.21 -2.73 7.49
CA VAL A 144 -16.56 -2.20 8.69
C VAL A 144 -15.49 -3.19 9.10
N LYS A 145 -14.24 -2.74 9.24
CA LYS A 145 -13.14 -3.56 9.74
C LYS A 145 -12.58 -2.92 11.01
N LEU A 146 -12.34 -3.77 12.00
CA LEU A 146 -11.59 -3.43 13.22
C LEU A 146 -10.36 -4.33 13.28
N GLY A 147 -9.20 -3.73 13.47
CA GLY A 147 -7.96 -4.46 13.41
C GLY A 147 -6.97 -4.10 14.50
N TYR A 148 -6.05 -5.02 14.70
CA TYR A 148 -4.87 -4.83 15.54
C TYR A 148 -3.63 -5.36 14.82
N ALA A 149 -2.57 -4.56 14.84
CA ALA A 149 -1.25 -4.93 14.34
C ALA A 149 -0.27 -5.03 15.52
N TYR A 150 0.31 -6.19 15.74
CA TYR A 150 1.41 -6.38 16.67
C TYR A 150 2.73 -6.00 16.03
N HIS A 151 3.52 -5.16 16.70
CA HIS A 151 4.84 -4.77 16.21
C HIS A 151 5.93 -5.58 16.88
N LEU A 152 6.71 -6.30 16.07
CA LEU A 152 7.91 -6.98 16.53
C LEU A 152 8.99 -5.96 16.92
N PRO A 153 9.93 -6.32 17.82
CA PRO A 153 11.08 -5.49 18.09
C PRO A 153 11.85 -5.14 16.81
N THR A 154 12.35 -3.90 16.75
CA THR A 154 13.11 -3.42 15.61
C THR A 154 14.28 -4.33 15.31
N LEU A 155 14.42 -4.74 14.06
CA LEU A 155 15.53 -5.56 13.60
C LEU A 155 16.86 -4.79 13.66
N THR A 156 17.97 -5.50 13.70
CA THR A 156 19.33 -4.92 13.77
C THR A 156 19.67 -3.98 12.61
N ASN A 157 19.00 -4.14 11.46
CA ASN A 157 19.12 -3.26 10.29
C ASN A 157 18.19 -2.05 10.32
N GLY A 158 17.42 -1.86 11.41
CA GLY A 158 16.46 -0.77 11.56
C GLY A 158 15.09 -1.00 10.89
N ALA A 159 14.83 -2.20 10.38
CA ALA A 159 13.53 -2.54 9.83
C ALA A 159 12.54 -2.93 10.94
N HIS A 160 11.26 -2.58 10.74
CA HIS A 160 10.15 -2.93 11.61
C HIS A 160 9.25 -3.93 10.91
N ILE A 161 8.74 -4.91 11.67
CA ILE A 161 7.78 -5.88 11.18
C ILE A 161 6.51 -5.75 12.00
N GLY A 162 5.37 -5.63 11.31
CA GLY A 162 4.03 -5.67 11.88
C GLY A 162 3.29 -6.91 11.39
N ILE A 163 2.57 -7.57 12.28
CA ILE A 163 1.69 -8.70 12.00
C ILE A 163 0.31 -8.33 12.51
N GLY A 164 -0.69 -8.36 11.64
CA GLY A 164 -2.01 -7.86 11.98
C GLY A 164 -3.16 -8.77 11.59
N LEU A 165 -4.25 -8.57 12.29
CA LEU A 165 -5.55 -9.20 12.05
C LEU A 165 -6.64 -8.13 12.03
N ASN A 166 -7.58 -8.24 11.10
CA ASN A 166 -8.86 -7.53 11.13
C ASN A 166 -9.99 -8.54 11.38
N VAL A 167 -11.01 -8.07 12.08
CA VAL A 167 -12.35 -8.65 12.03
C VAL A 167 -13.22 -7.69 11.24
N SER A 168 -13.94 -8.20 10.26
CA SER A 168 -14.79 -7.40 9.39
C SER A 168 -16.25 -7.83 9.49
N LEU A 169 -17.13 -6.84 9.32
CA LEU A 169 -18.55 -7.01 9.07
C LEU A 169 -18.83 -6.48 7.66
N PHE A 170 -19.22 -7.37 6.78
CA PHE A 170 -19.54 -7.05 5.39
C PHE A 170 -21.04 -7.19 5.16
N SER A 171 -21.69 -6.13 4.72
CA SER A 171 -23.10 -6.06 4.36
C SER A 171 -23.25 -5.75 2.88
N LYS A 172 -24.01 -6.57 2.20
CA LYS A 172 -24.36 -6.38 0.78
C LYS A 172 -25.87 -6.28 0.65
N SER A 173 -26.33 -5.30 -0.11
CA SER A 173 -27.74 -5.15 -0.45
C SER A 173 -27.93 -4.83 -1.93
N PHE A 174 -29.06 -5.15 -2.48
CA PHE A 174 -29.47 -4.74 -3.81
C PHE A 174 -30.94 -4.36 -3.85
N ASP A 175 -31.24 -3.39 -4.69
CA ASP A 175 -32.61 -2.99 -5.02
C ASP A 175 -33.07 -3.70 -6.29
N ALA A 176 -34.27 -4.32 -6.24
CA ALA A 176 -34.85 -5.02 -7.39
C ALA A 176 -35.49 -4.07 -8.39
N ASN A 177 -34.87 -2.91 -8.61
CA ASN A 177 -35.38 -1.86 -9.51
C ASN A 177 -34.59 -1.91 -10.84
N TRP A 178 -34.70 -3.06 -11.51
CA TRP A 178 -33.91 -3.34 -12.70
C TRP A 178 -34.35 -2.51 -13.90
N ILE A 179 -33.39 -1.95 -14.61
CA ILE A 179 -33.59 -1.32 -15.92
C ILE A 179 -33.15 -2.34 -16.96
N ALA A 180 -34.12 -2.98 -17.62
CA ALA A 180 -33.85 -3.96 -18.65
C ALA A 180 -34.55 -3.59 -19.94
N VAL A 181 -34.03 -4.04 -21.07
CA VAL A 181 -34.57 -3.81 -22.41
C VAL A 181 -35.79 -4.69 -22.66
N ASP A 182 -35.82 -5.87 -22.02
CA ASP A 182 -36.92 -6.84 -22.13
C ASP A 182 -37.68 -6.98 -20.81
N ASP A 183 -38.75 -7.78 -20.81
CA ASP A 183 -39.56 -8.06 -19.62
C ASP A 183 -38.78 -8.89 -18.59
N TRP A 184 -38.00 -8.20 -17.75
CA TRP A 184 -37.18 -8.80 -16.69
C TRP A 184 -38.04 -9.48 -15.60
N GLN A 185 -39.35 -9.14 -15.50
CA GLN A 185 -40.25 -9.72 -14.50
C GLN A 185 -40.54 -11.20 -14.76
N SER A 186 -40.36 -11.65 -15.98
CA SER A 186 -40.56 -13.04 -16.38
C SER A 186 -39.29 -13.91 -16.24
N ASP A 187 -38.12 -13.32 -16.02
CA ASP A 187 -36.86 -14.03 -15.88
C ASP A 187 -36.66 -14.51 -14.42
N PRO A 188 -36.67 -15.84 -14.16
CA PRO A 188 -36.50 -16.38 -12.81
C PRO A 188 -35.06 -16.19 -12.27
N ALA A 189 -34.07 -15.85 -13.10
CA ALA A 189 -32.70 -15.56 -12.69
C ALA A 189 -32.55 -14.16 -12.10
N ILE A 190 -33.49 -13.25 -12.39
CA ILE A 190 -33.46 -11.88 -11.89
C ILE A 190 -34.24 -11.79 -10.58
N PRO A 191 -33.62 -11.36 -9.46
CA PRO A 191 -34.34 -11.16 -8.20
C PRO A 191 -35.48 -10.15 -8.35
N GLN A 192 -36.67 -10.54 -7.95
CA GLN A 192 -37.89 -9.70 -8.06
C GLN A 192 -38.14 -8.84 -6.81
N THR A 193 -37.38 -9.05 -5.75
CA THR A 193 -37.50 -8.33 -4.47
C THR A 193 -36.13 -7.91 -3.98
N ASN A 194 -36.10 -6.80 -3.28
CA ASN A 194 -34.90 -6.31 -2.62
C ASN A 194 -34.31 -7.40 -1.73
N GLY A 195 -32.97 -7.50 -1.77
CA GLY A 195 -32.25 -8.48 -0.99
C GLY A 195 -31.15 -7.83 -0.17
N SER A 196 -30.88 -8.40 0.98
CA SER A 196 -29.71 -8.01 1.80
C SER A 196 -29.13 -9.20 2.53
N GLY A 197 -27.81 -9.17 2.73
CA GLY A 197 -27.07 -10.18 3.46
C GLY A 197 -25.91 -9.56 4.19
N THR A 198 -25.53 -10.19 5.31
CA THR A 198 -24.38 -9.76 6.10
C THR A 198 -23.55 -10.99 6.44
N SER A 199 -22.21 -10.84 6.39
CA SER A 199 -21.25 -11.84 6.83
C SER A 199 -20.18 -11.20 7.71
N THR A 200 -19.58 -12.01 8.56
CA THR A 200 -18.38 -11.66 9.34
C THR A 200 -17.18 -12.36 8.73
N ASP A 201 -16.06 -11.69 8.65
CA ASP A 201 -14.86 -12.29 8.08
C ASP A 201 -13.60 -11.84 8.84
N ILE A 202 -12.47 -12.40 8.47
CA ILE A 202 -11.17 -12.13 9.08
C ILE A 202 -10.17 -11.84 7.97
N ASP A 203 -9.34 -10.82 8.17
CA ASP A 203 -8.18 -10.56 7.31
C ASP A 203 -6.90 -10.76 8.11
N PHE A 204 -5.83 -11.13 7.42
CA PHE A 204 -4.49 -11.28 7.97
C PHE A 204 -3.48 -10.48 7.17
N GLY A 205 -2.48 -9.90 7.83
CA GLY A 205 -1.42 -9.17 7.15
C GLY A 205 -0.08 -9.23 7.86
N VAL A 206 0.99 -9.31 7.08
CA VAL A 206 2.38 -9.16 7.53
C VAL A 206 3.01 -8.05 6.71
N PHE A 207 3.66 -7.13 7.39
CA PHE A 207 4.25 -5.97 6.75
C PHE A 207 5.64 -5.67 7.34
N MET A 208 6.61 -5.43 6.49
CA MET A 208 7.96 -5.02 6.86
C MET A 208 8.27 -3.67 6.23
N ARG A 209 8.85 -2.77 7.01
CA ARG A 209 9.28 -1.44 6.55
C ARG A 209 10.61 -1.05 7.17
N LYS A 210 11.48 -0.50 6.36
CA LYS A 210 12.60 0.34 6.82
C LYS A 210 12.30 1.78 6.44
N SER A 211 12.19 2.66 7.43
CA SER A 211 11.77 4.06 7.23
C SER A 211 12.58 4.73 6.13
N ASN A 212 11.87 5.43 5.24
CA ASN A 212 12.41 6.17 4.10
C ASN A 212 13.21 5.37 3.05
N GLU A 213 13.30 4.03 3.17
CA GLU A 213 14.03 3.21 2.22
C GLU A 213 13.11 2.27 1.44
N TYR A 214 12.54 1.26 2.12
CA TYR A 214 11.74 0.25 1.44
C TYR A 214 10.65 -0.32 2.35
N TYR A 215 9.69 -0.95 1.71
CA TYR A 215 8.71 -1.79 2.40
C TYR A 215 8.35 -3.02 1.56
N ALA A 216 7.85 -4.03 2.23
CA ALA A 216 7.22 -5.20 1.62
C ALA A 216 6.09 -5.70 2.53
N GLY A 217 5.03 -6.21 1.93
CA GLY A 217 3.89 -6.72 2.67
C GLY A 217 3.16 -7.83 1.94
N LEU A 218 2.57 -8.71 2.74
CA LEU A 218 1.64 -9.74 2.30
C LEU A 218 0.38 -9.61 3.12
N SER A 219 -0.78 -9.65 2.49
CA SER A 219 -2.05 -9.72 3.20
C SER A 219 -3.04 -10.63 2.49
N MET A 220 -4.01 -11.09 3.25
CA MET A 220 -5.08 -11.95 2.80
C MET A 220 -6.38 -11.43 3.40
N THR A 221 -7.37 -11.17 2.55
CA THR A 221 -8.72 -10.78 2.96
C THR A 221 -9.70 -11.93 2.76
N HIS A 222 -10.83 -11.87 3.44
CA HIS A 222 -11.89 -12.89 3.37
C HIS A 222 -11.38 -14.31 3.69
N VAL A 223 -10.58 -14.44 4.77
CA VAL A 223 -9.93 -15.70 5.15
C VAL A 223 -10.96 -16.77 5.51
N ALA A 224 -12.05 -16.39 6.17
CA ALA A 224 -13.07 -17.30 6.65
C ALA A 224 -14.11 -17.66 5.58
N GLU A 225 -14.23 -16.86 4.49
CA GLU A 225 -15.17 -17.08 3.37
C GLU A 225 -16.60 -17.39 3.85
N VAL A 226 -17.09 -16.61 4.84
CA VAL A 226 -18.39 -16.88 5.47
C VAL A 226 -19.54 -16.55 4.51
N GLN A 227 -20.35 -17.55 4.22
CA GLN A 227 -21.48 -17.40 3.30
C GLN A 227 -22.55 -16.44 3.87
N MET A 228 -23.00 -15.49 3.03
CA MET A 228 -24.20 -14.69 3.25
C MET A 228 -25.42 -15.54 2.91
N THR A 229 -25.96 -16.25 3.88
CA THR A 229 -27.03 -17.24 3.66
C THR A 229 -28.25 -16.65 2.94
N SER A 230 -28.63 -15.40 3.23
CA SER A 230 -29.79 -14.73 2.63
C SER A 230 -29.64 -14.42 1.13
N LEU A 231 -28.40 -14.24 0.66
CA LEU A 231 -28.08 -13.94 -0.74
C LEU A 231 -27.42 -15.13 -1.46
N ASN A 232 -27.08 -16.18 -0.74
CA ASN A 232 -26.32 -17.32 -1.26
C ASN A 232 -24.97 -16.91 -1.91
N ILE A 233 -24.32 -15.88 -1.36
CA ILE A 233 -23.03 -15.34 -1.83
C ILE A 233 -21.95 -15.68 -0.82
N ILE A 234 -20.77 -16.06 -1.31
CA ILE A 234 -19.57 -16.28 -0.51
C ILE A 234 -18.53 -15.26 -0.97
N PRO A 235 -18.07 -14.34 -0.10
CA PRO A 235 -16.96 -13.46 -0.41
C PRO A 235 -15.71 -14.28 -0.74
N THR A 236 -15.08 -13.98 -1.86
CA THR A 236 -13.90 -14.72 -2.32
C THR A 236 -12.65 -14.20 -1.63
N ARG A 237 -11.77 -15.12 -1.23
CA ARG A 237 -10.47 -14.79 -0.64
C ARG A 237 -9.56 -14.09 -1.63
N HIS A 238 -8.95 -12.98 -1.19
CA HIS A 238 -7.95 -12.27 -1.97
C HIS A 238 -6.59 -12.26 -1.28
N TYR A 239 -5.55 -12.35 -2.08
CA TYR A 239 -4.17 -12.26 -1.65
C TYR A 239 -3.56 -10.99 -2.23
N TYR A 240 -2.90 -10.21 -1.39
CA TYR A 240 -2.21 -8.99 -1.77
C TYR A 240 -0.72 -9.15 -1.52
N PHE A 241 0.05 -8.76 -2.48
CA PHE A 241 1.49 -8.53 -2.34
C PHE A 241 1.76 -7.07 -2.63
N MET A 242 2.48 -6.39 -1.74
CA MET A 242 2.86 -5.00 -1.92
C MET A 242 4.34 -4.80 -1.63
N GLY A 243 4.95 -3.88 -2.36
CA GLY A 243 6.34 -3.53 -2.15
C GLY A 243 6.64 -2.13 -2.68
N GLY A 244 7.63 -1.49 -2.10
CA GLY A 244 8.06 -0.18 -2.55
C GLY A 244 9.48 0.14 -2.13
N TYR A 245 10.07 1.05 -2.90
CA TYR A 245 11.43 1.53 -2.67
C TYR A 245 11.51 3.03 -2.94
N ASN A 246 12.13 3.76 -2.01
CA ASN A 246 12.38 5.18 -2.10
C ASN A 246 13.85 5.40 -2.45
N TYR A 247 14.09 6.05 -3.57
CA TYR A 247 15.43 6.37 -4.03
C TYR A 247 15.68 7.89 -3.97
N PRO A 248 16.58 8.38 -3.13
CA PRO A 248 16.94 9.79 -3.08
C PRO A 248 17.72 10.15 -4.36
N LEU A 249 17.16 11.02 -5.19
CA LEU A 249 17.79 11.52 -6.42
C LEU A 249 18.71 12.73 -6.11
N ASN A 250 18.27 13.60 -5.19
CA ASN A 250 19.03 14.74 -4.71
C ASN A 250 18.84 14.88 -3.19
N GLY A 251 19.51 13.99 -2.44
CA GLY A 251 19.35 13.94 -0.99
C GLY A 251 17.88 13.76 -0.57
N GLU A 252 17.41 14.60 0.35
CA GLU A 252 16.01 14.58 0.80
C GLU A 252 15.10 15.53 -0.02
N GLU A 253 15.67 16.35 -0.91
CA GLU A 253 14.93 17.31 -1.69
C GLU A 253 14.09 16.66 -2.79
N LEU A 254 14.62 15.62 -3.41
CA LEU A 254 13.97 14.92 -4.52
C LEU A 254 14.05 13.40 -4.31
N ILE A 255 12.91 12.77 -4.07
CA ILE A 255 12.82 11.35 -3.80
C ILE A 255 11.96 10.68 -4.88
N LEU A 256 12.53 9.72 -5.60
CA LEU A 256 11.80 8.82 -6.48
C LEU A 256 11.21 7.69 -5.65
N ARG A 257 9.89 7.50 -5.72
CA ARG A 257 9.16 6.43 -5.02
C ARG A 257 8.60 5.46 -6.05
N SER A 258 8.96 4.20 -5.93
CA SER A 258 8.46 3.12 -6.78
C SER A 258 7.65 2.18 -5.92
N ASN A 259 6.44 1.84 -6.36
CA ASN A 259 5.52 1.03 -5.61
C ASN A 259 4.89 -0.03 -6.52
N VAL A 260 4.64 -1.21 -5.99
CA VAL A 260 3.96 -2.30 -6.68
C VAL A 260 2.90 -2.90 -5.76
N LEU A 261 1.73 -3.18 -6.33
CA LEU A 261 0.64 -3.91 -5.69
C LEU A 261 0.16 -4.98 -6.66
N ALA A 262 0.25 -6.23 -6.23
CA ALA A 262 -0.39 -7.35 -6.92
C ALA A 262 -1.54 -7.86 -6.05
N LYS A 263 -2.70 -8.09 -6.65
CA LYS A 263 -3.90 -8.62 -6.03
C LYS A 263 -4.38 -9.83 -6.83
N THR A 264 -4.70 -10.93 -6.16
CA THR A 264 -5.19 -12.14 -6.81
C THR A 264 -6.16 -12.92 -5.93
N ASP A 265 -7.17 -13.51 -6.56
CA ASP A 265 -8.06 -14.53 -5.99
C ASP A 265 -7.67 -15.95 -6.44
N LEU A 266 -6.45 -16.12 -6.99
CA LEU A 266 -5.88 -17.32 -7.62
C LEU A 266 -6.50 -17.68 -8.98
N ASN A 267 -7.61 -17.06 -9.40
CA ASN A 267 -8.19 -17.21 -10.73
C ASN A 267 -7.80 -16.02 -11.62
N ALA A 268 -7.79 -14.83 -11.03
CA ALA A 268 -7.47 -13.58 -11.68
C ALA A 268 -6.36 -12.85 -10.92
N THR A 269 -5.54 -12.08 -11.63
CA THR A 269 -4.49 -11.26 -11.01
C THR A 269 -4.54 -9.86 -11.59
N ALA A 270 -4.58 -8.86 -10.69
CA ALA A 270 -4.41 -7.45 -11.03
C ALA A 270 -3.05 -6.98 -10.51
N LEU A 271 -2.33 -6.24 -11.36
CA LEU A 271 -1.03 -5.68 -11.05
C LEU A 271 -1.06 -4.17 -11.26
N ASP A 272 -0.73 -3.42 -10.23
CA ASP A 272 -0.55 -1.98 -10.24
C ASP A 272 0.92 -1.63 -9.99
N VAL A 273 1.51 -0.83 -10.86
CA VAL A 273 2.86 -0.30 -10.70
C VAL A 273 2.78 1.21 -10.67
N ASN A 274 3.23 1.81 -9.58
CA ASN A 274 3.26 3.26 -9.40
C ASN A 274 4.69 3.76 -9.34
N VAL A 275 4.97 4.83 -10.05
CA VAL A 275 6.22 5.59 -9.93
C VAL A 275 5.86 7.05 -9.74
N ASN A 276 6.31 7.64 -8.64
CA ASN A 276 6.09 9.04 -8.33
C ASN A 276 7.34 9.70 -7.76
N VAL A 277 7.41 11.00 -7.89
CA VAL A 277 8.49 11.84 -7.37
C VAL A 277 7.92 12.74 -6.29
N LEU A 278 8.59 12.77 -5.15
CA LEU A 278 8.32 13.69 -4.06
C LEU A 278 9.39 14.79 -4.05
N TRP A 279 8.96 16.05 -4.16
CA TRP A 279 9.81 17.22 -4.18
C TRP A 279 9.64 18.04 -2.90
N ASN A 280 10.76 18.35 -2.24
CA ASN A 280 10.83 19.13 -0.99
C ASN A 280 9.90 18.67 0.12
N ASN A 281 9.58 17.36 0.18
CA ASN A 281 8.58 16.84 1.09
C ASN A 281 7.22 17.58 1.05
N PHE A 282 6.91 18.25 -0.06
CA PHE A 282 5.72 19.08 -0.24
C PHE A 282 4.88 18.67 -1.44
N LEU A 283 5.44 18.66 -2.63
CA LEU A 283 4.73 18.33 -3.87
C LEU A 283 5.10 16.93 -4.33
N TRP A 284 4.11 16.13 -4.72
CA TRP A 284 4.38 14.85 -5.36
C TRP A 284 3.54 14.69 -6.63
N GLY A 285 4.07 13.91 -7.56
CA GLY A 285 3.37 13.58 -8.79
C GLY A 285 3.97 12.34 -9.45
N GLY A 286 3.16 11.61 -10.19
CA GLY A 286 3.60 10.38 -10.83
C GLY A 286 2.54 9.73 -11.68
N LEU A 287 2.83 8.49 -12.04
CA LEU A 287 1.98 7.65 -12.87
C LEU A 287 1.77 6.30 -12.21
N THR A 288 0.56 5.80 -12.26
CA THR A 288 0.21 4.42 -11.94
C THR A 288 -0.18 3.72 -13.23
N TRP A 289 0.48 2.62 -13.55
CA TRP A 289 0.06 1.71 -14.60
C TRP A 289 -0.66 0.51 -13.98
N ARG A 290 -1.86 0.26 -14.45
CA ARG A 290 -2.68 -0.89 -14.06
C ARG A 290 -2.79 -1.83 -15.23
N GLN A 291 -2.38 -3.06 -15.03
CA GLN A 291 -2.34 -4.08 -16.07
C GLN A 291 -3.72 -4.31 -16.69
N GLY A 292 -3.82 -4.09 -18.02
CA GLY A 292 -5.04 -4.37 -18.78
C GLY A 292 -6.22 -3.43 -18.54
N ASP A 293 -6.04 -2.36 -17.74
CA ASP A 293 -7.14 -1.46 -17.37
C ASP A 293 -6.83 0.01 -17.69
N ALA A 294 -5.81 0.61 -17.06
CA ALA A 294 -5.62 2.05 -17.15
C ALA A 294 -4.16 2.51 -16.94
N VAL A 295 -3.89 3.73 -17.40
CA VAL A 295 -2.74 4.54 -16.98
C VAL A 295 -3.26 5.77 -16.25
N ALA A 296 -2.82 5.98 -15.03
CA ALA A 296 -3.36 7.00 -14.15
C ALA A 296 -2.28 8.01 -13.73
N PRO A 297 -2.23 9.21 -14.31
CA PRO A 297 -1.53 10.34 -13.73
C PRO A 297 -2.13 10.68 -12.36
N SER A 298 -1.25 10.98 -11.41
CA SER A 298 -1.61 11.38 -10.06
C SER A 298 -0.69 12.49 -9.57
N ALA A 299 -1.25 13.42 -8.80
CA ALA A 299 -0.50 14.48 -8.17
C ALA A 299 -1.12 14.88 -6.83
N GLY A 300 -0.33 15.48 -5.97
CA GLY A 300 -0.83 15.95 -4.69
C GLY A 300 0.20 16.76 -3.92
N ILE A 301 -0.26 17.29 -2.81
CA ILE A 301 0.55 18.02 -1.85
C ILE A 301 0.56 17.32 -0.52
N GLN A 302 1.65 17.43 0.20
CA GLN A 302 1.73 17.10 1.61
C GLN A 302 2.33 18.28 2.38
N TYR A 303 1.72 18.63 3.49
CA TYR A 303 2.15 19.74 4.31
C TYR A 303 2.42 19.26 5.74
N ARG A 304 3.65 19.45 6.20
CA ARG A 304 4.09 18.99 7.53
C ARG A 304 4.22 20.21 8.45
N LEU A 305 3.48 20.16 9.54
CA LEU A 305 3.58 21.07 10.67
C LEU A 305 4.30 20.36 11.80
N SER A 306 5.44 20.88 12.22
CA SER A 306 6.17 20.37 13.39
C SER A 306 6.41 21.52 14.35
N LYS A 307 5.93 21.38 15.57
CA LYS A 307 6.13 22.36 16.65
C LYS A 307 6.80 21.68 17.83
N LYS A 308 7.91 22.26 18.29
CA LYS A 308 8.56 21.85 19.54
C LYS A 308 8.25 22.88 20.63
N GLU A 309 7.66 22.44 21.73
CA GLU A 309 7.46 23.22 22.95
C GLU A 309 8.12 22.48 24.13
N GLY A 310 9.34 22.88 24.49
CA GLY A 310 10.09 22.21 25.56
C GLY A 310 10.40 20.74 25.23
N ILE A 311 9.93 19.82 26.07
CA ILE A 311 10.11 18.36 25.93
C ILE A 311 9.05 17.77 24.97
N THR A 312 7.98 18.51 24.68
CA THR A 312 6.84 18.03 23.88
C THR A 312 7.02 18.43 22.42
N SER A 313 6.82 17.47 21.52
CA SER A 313 6.76 17.74 20.09
C SER A 313 5.40 17.34 19.54
N SER A 314 4.76 18.24 18.80
CA SER A 314 3.59 17.95 18.00
C SER A 314 4.00 17.87 16.53
N GLU A 315 3.53 16.86 15.86
CA GLU A 315 3.73 16.69 14.44
C GLU A 315 2.36 16.46 13.79
N GLN A 316 2.10 17.17 12.70
CA GLN A 316 0.91 16.97 11.88
C GLN A 316 1.31 16.95 10.41
N VAL A 317 0.76 16.04 9.66
CA VAL A 317 0.98 15.93 8.22
C VAL A 317 -0.38 15.86 7.53
N PHE A 318 -0.64 16.83 6.66
CA PHE A 318 -1.80 16.85 5.79
C PHE A 318 -1.38 16.43 4.40
N LYS A 319 -2.13 15.53 3.76
CA LYS A 319 -1.92 15.15 2.37
C LYS A 319 -3.24 15.27 1.62
N VAL A 320 -3.16 15.80 0.41
CA VAL A 320 -4.28 15.80 -0.54
C VAL A 320 -3.71 15.36 -1.88
N GLY A 321 -4.39 14.44 -2.52
CA GLY A 321 -4.00 13.94 -3.83
C GLY A 321 -5.22 13.70 -4.71
N ALA A 322 -5.01 13.83 -6.02
CA ALA A 322 -5.97 13.48 -7.03
C ALA A 322 -5.31 12.61 -8.10
N SER A 323 -6.07 11.72 -8.68
CA SER A 323 -5.67 10.95 -9.85
C SER A 323 -6.83 10.83 -10.84
N PHE A 324 -6.45 10.61 -12.09
CA PHE A 324 -7.40 10.35 -13.15
C PHE A 324 -6.92 9.14 -13.97
N ASP A 325 -7.68 8.05 -13.92
CA ASP A 325 -7.35 6.84 -14.64
C ASP A 325 -7.83 6.97 -16.09
N VAL A 326 -6.90 7.06 -17.01
CA VAL A 326 -7.18 7.00 -18.44
C VAL A 326 -7.36 5.54 -18.81
N THR A 327 -8.58 5.14 -19.13
CA THR A 327 -8.93 3.76 -19.48
C THR A 327 -8.22 3.35 -20.77
N THR A 328 -7.50 2.23 -20.74
CA THR A 328 -6.79 1.65 -21.91
C THR A 328 -7.43 0.36 -22.40
N SER A 329 -8.41 -0.17 -21.66
CA SER A 329 -9.21 -1.33 -22.04
C SER A 329 -10.31 -0.96 -23.06
N GLU A 330 -11.07 -1.94 -23.52
CA GLU A 330 -12.21 -1.75 -24.45
C GLU A 330 -13.28 -0.78 -23.92
N LEU A 331 -13.34 -0.59 -22.59
CA LEU A 331 -14.23 0.36 -21.95
C LEU A 331 -13.94 1.84 -22.30
N ASN A 332 -12.77 2.15 -22.87
CA ASN A 332 -12.40 3.50 -23.27
C ASN A 332 -13.40 4.17 -24.24
N SER A 333 -14.16 3.35 -24.99
CA SER A 333 -15.21 3.87 -25.89
C SER A 333 -16.48 4.31 -25.16
N TYR A 334 -16.67 3.94 -23.89
CA TYR A 334 -17.87 4.18 -23.09
C TYR A 334 -17.68 5.18 -21.96
N THR A 335 -16.44 5.40 -21.51
CA THR A 335 -16.14 6.29 -20.39
C THR A 335 -14.91 7.15 -20.67
N PRO A 336 -14.88 8.42 -20.24
CA PRO A 336 -13.68 9.24 -20.29
C PRO A 336 -12.60 8.77 -19.31
N GLY A 337 -12.92 7.96 -18.31
CA GLY A 337 -11.99 7.46 -17.30
C GLY A 337 -12.57 7.45 -15.89
N THR A 338 -11.70 7.38 -14.90
CA THR A 338 -12.04 7.28 -13.48
C THR A 338 -11.34 8.39 -12.69
N ALA A 339 -12.08 9.10 -11.87
CA ALA A 339 -11.55 10.11 -10.98
C ALA A 339 -11.41 9.58 -9.55
N GLU A 340 -10.31 9.92 -8.88
CA GLU A 340 -10.09 9.57 -7.48
C GLU A 340 -9.46 10.74 -6.72
N VAL A 341 -9.96 11.00 -5.52
CA VAL A 341 -9.43 11.99 -4.58
C VAL A 341 -9.05 11.30 -3.28
N PHE A 342 -7.91 11.69 -2.74
CA PHE A 342 -7.38 11.21 -1.47
C PHE A 342 -7.10 12.38 -0.54
N VAL A 343 -7.53 12.27 0.72
CA VAL A 343 -7.25 13.21 1.79
C VAL A 343 -6.74 12.46 3.00
N SER A 344 -5.67 12.93 3.60
CA SER A 344 -5.06 12.32 4.79
C SER A 344 -4.69 13.39 5.82
N TRP A 345 -4.95 13.07 7.06
CA TRP A 345 -4.44 13.79 8.20
C TRP A 345 -3.74 12.80 9.13
N ALA A 346 -2.44 13.01 9.32
CA ALA A 346 -1.63 12.27 10.27
C ALA A 346 -1.16 13.21 11.38
N PHE A 347 -1.29 12.79 12.63
CA PHE A 347 -0.93 13.61 13.79
C PHE A 347 -0.45 12.76 14.97
N LYS A 348 0.37 13.37 15.80
CA LYS A 348 0.81 12.77 17.05
C LYS A 348 0.03 13.38 18.21
N PHE A 349 -0.64 12.52 19.02
CA PHE A 349 -1.18 12.96 20.27
C PHE A 349 -0.03 13.37 21.22
N LEU A 350 -0.23 14.49 21.92
CA LEU A 350 0.69 14.90 22.97
C LEU A 350 0.60 13.90 24.13
N THR A 351 1.52 12.96 24.20
CA THR A 351 1.68 12.14 25.41
C THR A 351 2.52 12.93 26.39
N THR A 352 1.91 13.31 27.51
CA THR A 352 2.70 13.83 28.65
C THR A 352 3.63 12.71 29.11
N PRO A 353 4.94 12.98 29.29
CA PRO A 353 5.83 11.99 29.87
C PRO A 353 5.22 11.50 31.19
N VAL A 354 5.10 10.19 31.34
CA VAL A 354 4.69 9.60 32.62
C VAL A 354 5.84 9.88 33.59
N GLU A 355 5.71 10.90 34.42
CA GLU A 355 6.61 11.09 35.56
C GLU A 355 6.54 9.83 36.41
N ASN A 356 7.66 9.14 36.53
CA ASN A 356 7.78 7.94 37.33
C ASN A 356 7.67 8.34 38.81
N LYS A 357 6.44 8.47 39.33
CA LYS A 357 6.11 8.82 40.73
C LYS A 357 6.69 7.84 41.74
N TYR A 358 7.34 6.77 41.28
CA TYR A 358 7.91 5.71 42.11
C TYR A 358 9.42 5.62 42.05
N ALA A 359 10.13 6.67 41.64
CA ALA A 359 11.59 6.71 41.83
C ALA A 359 11.83 6.66 43.35
N ASN A 360 12.30 5.47 43.80
CA ASN A 360 12.61 5.27 45.21
C ASN A 360 13.84 6.13 45.57
N PRO A 361 13.73 7.18 46.42
CA PRO A 361 14.85 8.07 46.69
C PRO A 361 16.02 7.40 47.44
N ARG A 362 15.93 6.10 47.74
CA ARG A 362 16.99 5.33 48.40
C ARG A 362 18.09 4.83 47.44
N PHE A 363 17.98 5.10 46.14
CA PHE A 363 18.94 4.71 45.10
C PHE A 363 19.54 5.91 44.34
N LEU A 364 19.52 7.10 44.95
CA LEU A 364 20.29 8.25 44.50
C LEU A 364 21.60 8.35 45.31
#